data_fd00ebc61f2a22b87cec33082721142e
#
_entry.id   fd00ebc61f2a22b87cec33082721142e
#
_cell.length_a   1.000
_cell.length_b   1.000
_cell.length_c   1.000
_cell.angle_alpha   90.00
_cell.angle_beta   90.00
_cell.angle_gamma   90.00
#
_symmetry.space_group_name_H-M   'P 1'
#
loop_
_entity.id
_entity.type
_entity.pdbx_description
1 polymer ?
#
loop_
_entity_poly.entity_id
_entity_poly.type
_entity_poly.pdbx_seq_one_letter_code
_entity_poly.pdbx_strand_id
1 'polypeptide(L)' 'MKNEKLSEVVETVCRMARYGIQKRYLSGGAEANDMIERVALLEDKLVPILIDLEMVES' A
#
# COMPACT_ATOMS: atom_id res chain seq x y z
N MET A 1 -2.90 -16.35 -11.22
CA MET A 1 -2.71 -16.42 -10.52
C MET A 1 -1.57 -16.80 -9.92
N LYS A 2 -1.06 -17.71 -10.05
CA LYS A 2 -0.05 -18.11 -9.43
C LYS A 2 1.13 -17.31 -9.57
N ASN A 3 1.34 -16.45 -10.33
CA ASN A 3 2.56 -15.68 -10.47
C ASN A 3 2.49 -14.29 -9.94
N GLU A 4 1.49 -14.01 -9.15
CA GLU A 4 1.41 -12.71 -8.56
C GLU A 4 2.45 -12.55 -7.49
N LYS A 5 3.14 -11.43 -7.50
CA LYS A 5 4.16 -11.16 -6.50
C LYS A 5 3.54 -10.46 -5.31
N LEU A 6 4.04 -10.79 -4.13
CA LEU A 6 3.53 -10.18 -2.92
C LEU A 6 3.69 -8.67 -2.94
N SER A 7 4.80 -8.19 -3.51
CA SER A 7 4.99 -6.74 -3.57
C SER A 7 3.88 -6.07 -4.37
N GLU A 8 3.45 -6.69 -5.46
CA GLU A 8 2.38 -6.12 -6.27
C GLU A 8 1.04 -6.18 -5.55
N VAL A 9 0.81 -7.26 -4.82
CA VAL A 9 -0.42 -7.39 -4.05
C VAL A 9 -0.49 -6.32 -2.99
N VAL A 10 0.61 -6.09 -2.28
CA VAL A 10 0.66 -5.08 -1.23
C VAL A 10 0.46 -3.69 -1.81
N GLU A 11 1.07 -3.41 -2.96
CA GLU A 11 0.88 -2.11 -3.60
C GLU A 11 -0.59 -1.89 -3.94
N THR A 12 -1.23 -2.93 -4.45
CA THR A 12 -2.65 -2.82 -4.81
C THR A 12 -3.51 -2.60 -3.58
N VAL A 13 -3.25 -3.36 -2.51
CA VAL A 13 -4.01 -3.22 -1.28
C VAL A 13 -3.85 -1.83 -0.68
N CYS A 14 -2.61 -1.31 -0.68
CA CYS A 14 -2.37 0.01 -0.14
C CYS A 14 -3.06 1.09 -0.96
N ARG A 15 -3.08 0.92 -2.28
CA ARG A 15 -3.79 1.86 -3.15
C ARG A 15 -5.28 1.84 -2.87
N MET A 16 -5.85 0.65 -2.70
CA MET A 16 -7.26 0.52 -2.39
C MET A 16 -7.59 1.11 -1.03
N ALA A 17 -6.69 0.94 -0.07
CA ALA A 17 -6.91 1.51 1.25
C ALA A 17 -6.96 3.03 1.19
N ARG A 18 -6.02 3.63 0.43
CA ARG A 18 -6.01 5.09 0.30
C ARG A 18 -7.27 5.58 -0.41
N TYR A 19 -7.71 4.84 -1.42
CA TYR A 19 -8.93 5.20 -2.12
C TYR A 19 -10.13 5.11 -1.20
N GLY A 20 -10.20 4.09 -0.38
CA GLY A 20 -11.28 3.94 0.59
C GLY A 20 -11.31 5.05 1.60
N ILE A 21 -10.12 5.49 2.05
CA ILE A 21 -10.04 6.60 2.99
C ILE A 21 -10.56 7.88 2.33
N GLN A 22 -10.19 8.12 1.09
CA GLN A 22 -10.65 9.30 0.39
C GLN A 22 -12.16 9.30 0.24
N LYS A 23 -12.74 8.14 -0.05
CA LYS A 23 -14.17 8.07 -0.22
C LYS A 23 -14.91 8.27 1.10
N ARG A 24 -14.33 7.78 2.19
CA ARG A 24 -14.99 7.91 3.47
C ARG A 24 -14.95 9.35 3.99
N TYR A 25 -13.86 10.05 3.70
CA TYR A 25 -13.71 11.43 4.14
C TYR A 25 -13.76 12.35 2.92
N LEU A 26 -14.95 12.51 2.38
CA LEU A 26 -15.11 13.26 1.15
C LEU A 26 -14.60 14.69 1.21
N SER A 27 -14.73 15.32 2.35
CA SER A 27 -14.26 16.68 2.49
C SER A 27 -12.77 16.77 2.75
N GLY A 28 -12.09 15.63 2.85
CA GLY A 28 -10.69 15.62 3.17
C GLY A 28 -10.46 15.90 4.64
N GLY A 29 -9.44 16.68 4.92
CA GLY A 29 -9.16 17.01 6.30
C GLY A 29 -7.89 16.40 6.79
N ALA A 30 -7.45 16.86 7.97
CA ALA A 30 -6.18 16.42 8.53
C ALA A 30 -6.18 14.94 8.85
N GLU A 31 -7.31 14.42 9.32
CA GLU A 31 -7.39 13.03 9.72
C GLU A 31 -7.25 12.11 8.53
N ALA A 32 -7.93 12.43 7.44
CA ALA A 32 -7.84 11.63 6.22
C ALA A 32 -6.43 11.68 5.66
N ASN A 33 -5.84 12.87 5.63
CA ASN A 33 -4.49 13.03 5.12
C ASN A 33 -3.48 12.23 5.96
N ASP A 34 -3.66 12.22 7.27
CA ASP A 34 -2.78 11.49 8.15
C ASP A 34 -2.86 9.98 7.87
N MET A 35 -4.07 9.47 7.70
CA MET A 35 -4.24 8.05 7.42
C MET A 35 -3.63 7.68 6.08
N ILE A 36 -3.84 8.50 5.06
CA ILE A 36 -3.29 8.22 3.74
C ILE A 36 -1.77 8.23 3.80
N GLU A 37 -1.20 9.17 4.56
CA GLU A 37 0.24 9.24 4.70
C GLU A 37 0.81 8.02 5.40
N ARG A 38 0.11 7.53 6.42
CA ARG A 38 0.55 6.33 7.12
C ARG A 38 0.55 5.12 6.19
N VAL A 39 -0.46 5.01 5.36
CA VAL A 39 -0.52 3.90 4.41
C VAL A 39 0.63 4.01 3.42
N ALA A 40 0.91 5.21 2.94
CA ALA A 40 2.01 5.41 2.00
C ALA A 40 3.36 5.05 2.64
N LEU A 41 3.55 5.42 3.90
CA LEU A 41 4.79 5.10 4.59
C LEU A 41 4.94 3.60 4.79
N LEU A 42 3.84 2.92 5.10
CA LEU A 42 3.88 1.48 5.24
C LEU A 42 4.27 0.83 3.93
N GLU A 43 3.70 1.28 2.85
CA GLU A 43 4.02 0.75 1.53
C GLU A 43 5.49 0.95 1.22
N ASP A 44 6.02 2.15 1.49
CA ASP A 44 7.41 2.47 1.21
C ASP A 44 8.37 1.57 1.98
N LYS A 45 7.97 1.14 3.17
CA LYS A 45 8.86 0.32 3.97
C LYS A 45 8.70 -1.17 3.66
N LEU A 46 7.50 -1.59 3.35
CA LEU A 46 7.23 -3.02 3.17
C LEU A 46 7.58 -3.51 1.78
N VAL A 47 7.27 -2.75 0.76
CA VAL A 47 7.45 -3.20 -0.61
C VAL A 47 8.90 -3.57 -0.92
N PRO A 48 9.90 -2.77 -0.53
CA PRO A 48 11.29 -3.15 -0.80
C PRO A 48 11.68 -4.49 -0.16
N ILE A 49 11.16 -4.75 1.03
CA ILE A 49 11.46 -6.01 1.70
C ILE A 49 10.91 -7.18 0.89
N LEU A 50 9.69 -7.02 0.39
CA LEU A 50 9.06 -8.09 -0.38
C LEU A 50 9.77 -8.29 -1.71
N ILE A 51 10.23 -7.20 -2.32
CA ILE A 51 10.99 -7.32 -3.55
C ILE A 51 12.28 -8.09 -3.31
N ASP A 52 12.96 -7.80 -2.20
CA ASP A 52 14.17 -8.51 -1.87
C ASP A 52 13.92 -10.00 -1.68
N LEU A 53 12.82 -10.33 -1.02
CA LEU A 53 12.47 -11.73 -0.81
C LEU A 53 12.19 -12.43 -2.13
N GLU A 54 11.51 -11.74 -3.04
CA GLU A 54 11.19 -12.31 -4.34
C GLU A 54 12.44 -12.57 -5.14
N MET A 55 13.42 -11.69 -5.04
CA MET A 55 14.67 -11.87 -5.74
C MET A 55 15.45 -13.06 -5.21
N VAL A 56 15.41 -13.23 -3.90
CA VAL A 56 16.13 -14.35 -3.29
C VAL A 56 15.52 -15.67 -3.73
N GLU A 57 14.20 -15.72 -3.85
CA GLU A 57 13.54 -16.96 -4.21
C GLU A 57 13.59 -17.28 -5.69
N SER A 58 13.85 -16.29 -6.50
CA SER A 58 13.93 -16.60 -7.92
C SER A 58 15.27 -17.16 -8.26
#